data_a54dcb1d1c841bcfa4c971bf50b1f68d
#
_entry.id   a54dcb1d1c841bcfa4c971bf50b1f68d
#
_cell.length_a   1.000
_cell.length_b   1.000
_cell.length_c   1.000
_cell.angle_alpha   90.00
_cell.angle_beta   90.00
_cell.angle_gamma   90.00
#
_symmetry.space_group_name_H-M   'P 1'
#
loop_
_entity.id
_entity.type
_entity.pdbx_description
1 polymer ?
#
loop_
_entity_poly.entity_id
_entity_poly.type
_entity_poly.pdbx_seq_one_letter_code
_entity_poly.pdbx_strand_id
1 'polypeptide(L)'
;MIQRETDAGLLNIVANDPAVRRMAFIGMSYPNMELDYASVFEDDRNVILSDGVAFCAIFKWTSPGVYECHIMALPHVRGADMMAKAREMLAYMKNHGAVSVWGQPSIYNKAAVCFIRRMGLRASGYGNDPFIGEVQYFVTENF
;
A
#
# COMPACT_ATOMS: atom_id res chain seq x y z
N MET A 1 -14.25 0.45 9.80
CA MET A 1 -13.29 0.29 10.91
C MET A 1 -12.07 -0.46 10.41
N ILE A 2 -10.90 0.04 10.71
CA ILE A 2 -9.62 -0.59 10.33
C ILE A 2 -9.21 -1.61 11.38
N GLN A 3 -8.79 -2.79 10.93
CA GLN A 3 -8.34 -3.89 11.78
C GLN A 3 -6.99 -4.41 11.31
N ARG A 4 -6.25 -5.05 12.22
CA ARG A 4 -5.00 -5.71 11.88
C ARG A 4 -5.27 -7.12 11.36
N GLU A 5 -4.69 -7.45 10.21
CA GLU A 5 -4.78 -8.78 9.64
C GLU A 5 -3.66 -9.68 10.18
N THR A 6 -3.97 -10.97 10.32
CA THR A 6 -3.03 -11.97 10.83
C THR A 6 -2.71 -13.07 9.82
N ASP A 7 -3.43 -13.10 8.70
CA ASP A 7 -3.17 -14.04 7.59
C ASP A 7 -3.45 -13.37 6.24
N ALA A 8 -3.06 -14.04 5.16
CA ALA A 8 -3.10 -13.49 3.82
C ALA A 8 -4.46 -13.63 3.11
N GLY A 9 -5.50 -14.15 3.77
CA GLY A 9 -6.76 -14.47 3.10
C GLY A 9 -7.37 -13.32 2.33
N LEU A 10 -7.71 -12.23 3.03
CA LEU A 10 -8.29 -11.04 2.40
C LEU A 10 -7.31 -10.35 1.45
N LEU A 11 -6.04 -10.27 1.86
CA LEU A 11 -5.00 -9.64 1.07
C LEU A 11 -4.89 -10.30 -0.31
N ASN A 12 -4.91 -11.64 -0.35
CA ASN A 12 -4.84 -12.40 -1.59
C ASN A 12 -6.09 -12.23 -2.45
N ILE A 13 -7.27 -12.14 -1.84
CA ILE A 13 -8.51 -11.88 -2.57
C ILE A 13 -8.43 -10.53 -3.28
N VAL A 14 -8.04 -9.49 -2.58
CA VAL A 14 -7.95 -8.14 -3.14
C VAL A 14 -6.86 -8.07 -4.21
N ALA A 15 -5.67 -8.61 -3.94
CA ALA A 15 -4.52 -8.54 -4.85
C ALA A 15 -4.75 -9.31 -6.14
N ASN A 16 -5.51 -10.40 -6.12
CA ASN A 16 -5.80 -11.21 -7.29
C ASN A 16 -7.04 -10.77 -8.07
N ASP A 17 -7.77 -9.76 -7.61
CA ASP A 17 -8.83 -9.16 -8.41
C ASP A 17 -8.24 -8.63 -9.74
N PRO A 18 -8.82 -8.95 -10.91
CA PRO A 18 -8.26 -8.58 -12.20
C PRO A 18 -8.00 -7.07 -12.37
N ALA A 19 -8.89 -6.23 -11.84
CA ALA A 19 -8.73 -4.77 -11.92
C ALA A 19 -7.59 -4.28 -11.01
N VAL A 20 -7.46 -4.85 -9.82
CA VAL A 20 -6.36 -4.53 -8.89
C VAL A 20 -5.02 -4.95 -9.48
N ARG A 21 -4.93 -6.16 -10.03
CA ARG A 21 -3.70 -6.65 -10.68
C ARG A 21 -3.30 -5.77 -11.86
N ARG A 22 -4.25 -5.36 -12.66
CA ARG A 22 -3.99 -4.49 -13.83
C ARG A 22 -3.34 -3.19 -13.42
N MET A 23 -3.79 -2.60 -12.32
CA MET A 23 -3.20 -1.34 -11.82
C MET A 23 -1.86 -1.57 -11.13
N ALA A 24 -1.72 -2.66 -10.37
CA ALA A 24 -0.46 -2.98 -9.68
C ALA A 24 0.70 -3.22 -10.64
N PHE A 25 0.42 -3.78 -11.82
CA PHE A 25 1.42 -4.11 -12.84
C PHE A 25 1.34 -3.21 -14.07
N ILE A 26 0.83 -1.99 -13.92
CA ILE A 26 0.73 -1.04 -15.04
C ILE A 26 2.12 -0.77 -15.63
N GLY A 27 2.22 -0.89 -16.96
CA GLY A 27 3.50 -0.74 -17.66
C GLY A 27 4.42 -1.96 -17.59
N MET A 28 3.95 -3.06 -17.01
CA MET A 28 4.69 -4.31 -16.81
C MET A 28 3.92 -5.50 -17.37
N SER A 29 4.61 -6.64 -17.55
CA SER A 29 3.96 -7.90 -17.86
C SER A 29 3.30 -8.48 -16.62
N TYR A 30 2.08 -9.01 -16.76
CA TYR A 30 1.41 -9.72 -15.68
C TYR A 30 2.09 -11.05 -15.37
N PRO A 31 2.27 -11.41 -14.09
CA PRO A 31 2.56 -12.80 -13.75
C PRO A 31 1.36 -13.67 -14.10
N ASN A 32 1.61 -14.86 -14.67
CA ASN A 32 0.55 -15.81 -15.03
C ASN A 32 0.02 -16.60 -13.84
N MET A 33 0.66 -16.49 -12.68
CA MET A 33 0.27 -17.21 -11.48
C MET A 33 -0.51 -16.32 -10.53
N GLU A 34 -1.28 -16.94 -9.65
CA GLU A 34 -1.96 -16.28 -8.56
C GLU A 34 -0.94 -15.68 -7.59
N LEU A 35 -1.20 -14.46 -7.13
CA LEU A 35 -0.35 -13.81 -6.14
C LEU A 35 -0.65 -14.36 -4.75
N ASP A 36 0.40 -14.57 -3.97
CA ASP A 36 0.30 -15.01 -2.58
C ASP A 36 1.17 -14.11 -1.70
N TYR A 37 0.52 -13.41 -0.78
CA TYR A 37 1.16 -12.48 0.15
C TYR A 37 1.46 -13.10 1.52
N ALA A 38 1.44 -14.43 1.65
CA ALA A 38 1.72 -15.10 2.92
C ALA A 38 3.07 -14.68 3.51
N SER A 39 4.07 -14.42 2.66
CA SER A 39 5.43 -14.05 3.10
C SER A 39 5.49 -12.73 3.87
N VAL A 40 4.56 -11.79 3.66
CA VAL A 40 4.58 -10.52 4.41
C VAL A 40 4.28 -10.72 5.89
N PHE A 41 3.68 -11.85 6.26
CA PHE A 41 3.37 -12.20 7.66
C PHE A 41 4.51 -12.95 8.35
N GLU A 42 5.57 -13.33 7.63
CA GLU A 42 6.73 -14.00 8.20
C GLU A 42 7.60 -13.05 9.03
N ASP A 43 7.59 -11.75 8.70
CA ASP A 43 8.25 -10.72 9.48
C ASP A 43 7.20 -10.02 10.35
N ASP A 44 7.25 -10.25 11.66
CA ASP A 44 6.26 -9.71 12.61
C ASP A 44 6.37 -8.20 12.83
N ARG A 45 7.43 -7.57 12.29
CA ARG A 45 7.57 -6.11 12.27
C ARG A 45 6.67 -5.46 11.22
N ASN A 46 6.25 -6.21 10.20
CA ASN A 46 5.28 -5.73 9.22
C ASN A 46 3.91 -5.58 9.87
N VAL A 47 3.18 -4.55 9.45
CA VAL A 47 1.81 -4.30 9.92
C VAL A 47 0.89 -4.33 8.70
N ILE A 48 -0.06 -5.24 8.71
CA ILE A 48 -1.04 -5.38 7.63
C ILE A 48 -2.41 -5.00 8.20
N LEU A 49 -3.03 -4.00 7.56
CA LEU A 49 -4.31 -3.45 7.97
C LEU A 49 -5.37 -3.63 6.89
N SER A 50 -6.62 -3.72 7.28
CA SER A 50 -7.74 -3.79 6.35
C SER A 50 -9.01 -3.21 6.95
N ASP A 51 -10.02 -3.02 6.10
CA ASP A 51 -11.40 -2.75 6.55
C ASP A 51 -12.20 -4.06 6.75
N GLY A 52 -11.55 -5.21 6.59
CA GLY A 52 -12.18 -6.52 6.70
C GLY A 52 -12.96 -6.98 5.48
N VAL A 53 -13.06 -6.16 4.44
CA VAL A 53 -13.92 -6.41 3.27
C VAL A 53 -13.20 -6.22 1.93
N ALA A 54 -12.61 -5.04 1.68
CA ALA A 54 -12.20 -4.67 0.33
C ALA A 54 -10.98 -3.74 0.26
N PHE A 55 -10.49 -3.23 1.37
CA PHE A 55 -9.40 -2.26 1.41
C PHE A 55 -8.29 -2.80 2.32
N CYS A 56 -7.08 -2.92 1.79
CA CYS A 56 -5.93 -3.46 2.49
C CYS A 56 -4.72 -2.55 2.35
N ALA A 57 -3.88 -2.51 3.38
CA ALA A 57 -2.58 -1.86 3.32
C ALA A 57 -1.52 -2.74 3.97
N ILE A 58 -0.37 -2.85 3.31
CA ILE A 58 0.82 -3.47 3.86
C ILE A 58 1.75 -2.34 4.27
N PHE A 59 2.11 -2.29 5.55
CA PHE A 59 3.16 -1.42 6.06
C PHE A 59 4.38 -2.28 6.33
N LYS A 60 5.28 -2.31 5.37
CA LYS A 60 6.49 -3.13 5.42
C LYS A 60 7.56 -2.39 6.22
N TRP A 61 8.05 -3.01 7.28
CA TRP A 61 9.12 -2.46 8.10
C TRP A 61 10.40 -2.32 7.26
N THR A 62 10.99 -1.14 7.25
CA THR A 62 12.25 -0.88 6.54
C THR A 62 13.38 -0.46 7.48
N SER A 63 13.06 0.22 8.56
CA SER A 63 13.98 0.54 9.66
C SER A 63 13.15 0.91 10.89
N PRO A 64 13.74 1.07 12.08
CA PRO A 64 12.95 1.37 13.28
C PRO A 64 12.03 2.58 13.09
N GLY A 65 10.72 2.35 13.22
CA GLY A 65 9.69 3.38 13.06
C GLY A 65 9.39 3.80 11.61
N VAL A 66 10.04 3.20 10.63
CA VAL A 66 9.88 3.58 9.21
C VAL A 66 9.29 2.41 8.42
N TYR A 67 8.23 2.69 7.68
CA TYR A 67 7.48 1.66 6.95
C TYR A 67 7.22 2.07 5.52
N GLU A 68 7.37 1.12 4.60
CA GLU A 68 6.92 1.28 3.22
C GLU A 68 5.45 0.86 3.11
N CYS A 69 4.62 1.72 2.54
CA CYS A 69 3.18 1.51 2.44
C CYS A 69 2.80 1.01 1.05
N HIS A 70 2.02 -0.08 1.01
CA HIS A 70 1.38 -0.60 -0.20
C HIS A 70 -0.11 -0.69 0.06
N ILE A 71 -0.92 0.00 -0.74
CA ILE A 71 -2.38 0.03 -0.59
C ILE A 71 -3.02 -0.67 -1.79
N MET A 72 -4.00 -1.52 -1.50
CA MET A 72 -4.82 -2.21 -2.48
C MET A 72 -6.28 -2.10 -2.10
N ALA A 73 -7.15 -1.89 -3.08
CA ALA A 73 -8.59 -1.84 -2.84
C ALA A 73 -9.35 -2.45 -4.02
N LEU A 74 -10.42 -3.17 -3.72
CA LEU A 74 -11.34 -3.63 -4.76
C LEU A 74 -11.96 -2.43 -5.50
N PRO A 75 -12.35 -2.60 -6.79
CA PRO A 75 -12.75 -1.48 -7.64
C PRO A 75 -13.94 -0.64 -7.12
N HIS A 76 -14.78 -1.21 -6.27
CA HIS A 76 -15.93 -0.48 -5.73
C HIS A 76 -15.58 0.48 -4.58
N VAL A 77 -14.37 0.37 -4.01
CA VAL A 77 -13.89 1.31 -2.99
C VAL A 77 -13.31 2.52 -3.69
N ARG A 78 -13.91 3.68 -3.52
CA ARG A 78 -13.61 4.88 -4.31
C ARG A 78 -13.60 6.15 -3.48
N GLY A 79 -12.90 7.16 -4.01
CA GLY A 79 -13.04 8.56 -3.61
C GLY A 79 -12.83 8.86 -2.14
N ALA A 80 -13.79 9.54 -1.55
CA ALA A 80 -13.73 9.99 -0.17
C ALA A 80 -13.67 8.83 0.83
N ASP A 81 -14.35 7.72 0.55
CA ASP A 81 -14.33 6.52 1.41
C ASP A 81 -12.93 5.91 1.46
N MET A 82 -12.28 5.74 0.31
CA MET A 82 -10.92 5.23 0.24
C MET A 82 -9.94 6.15 0.97
N MET A 83 -10.09 7.46 0.83
CA MET A 83 -9.24 8.43 1.51
C MET A 83 -9.45 8.42 3.02
N ALA A 84 -10.69 8.28 3.48
CA ALA A 84 -11.00 8.18 4.90
C ALA A 84 -10.34 6.94 5.52
N LYS A 85 -10.41 5.79 4.84
CA LYS A 85 -9.76 4.56 5.28
C LYS A 85 -8.24 4.69 5.32
N ALA A 86 -7.64 5.32 4.32
CA ALA A 86 -6.20 5.55 4.28
C ALA A 86 -5.74 6.44 5.44
N ARG A 87 -6.48 7.48 5.76
CA ARG A 87 -6.18 8.34 6.90
C ARG A 87 -6.30 7.60 8.23
N GLU A 88 -7.29 6.75 8.36
CA GLU A 88 -7.46 5.92 9.56
C GLU A 88 -6.27 4.96 9.71
N MET A 89 -5.79 4.38 8.63
CA MET A 89 -4.60 3.52 8.64
C MET A 89 -3.33 4.27 9.05
N LEU A 90 -3.13 5.48 8.53
CA LEU A 90 -1.98 6.30 8.94
C LEU A 90 -2.06 6.67 10.43
N ALA A 91 -3.24 6.97 10.93
CA ALA A 91 -3.44 7.23 12.36
C ALA A 91 -3.12 5.99 13.20
N TYR A 92 -3.53 4.81 12.74
CA TYR A 92 -3.17 3.54 13.38
C TYR A 92 -1.64 3.38 13.45
N MET A 93 -0.95 3.61 12.34
CA MET A 93 0.50 3.46 12.28
C MET A 93 1.21 4.46 13.19
N LYS A 94 0.75 5.70 13.24
CA LYS A 94 1.28 6.71 14.17
C LYS A 94 1.13 6.24 15.62
N ASN A 95 -0.02 5.73 16.00
CA ASN A 95 -0.28 5.20 17.34
C ASN A 95 0.52 3.93 17.63
N HIS A 96 0.88 3.18 16.60
CA HIS A 96 1.73 1.98 16.70
C HIS A 96 3.21 2.32 16.90
N GLY A 97 3.60 3.59 16.74
CA GLY A 97 4.98 4.04 16.92
C GLY A 97 5.72 4.37 15.63
N ALA A 98 5.03 4.39 14.49
CA ALA A 98 5.66 4.83 13.24
C ALA A 98 6.05 6.30 13.33
N VAL A 99 7.25 6.62 12.87
CA VAL A 99 7.76 7.99 12.77
C VAL A 99 7.76 8.48 11.32
N SER A 100 7.71 7.56 10.37
CA SER A 100 7.65 7.88 8.95
C SER A 100 7.04 6.74 8.16
N VAL A 101 6.25 7.10 7.17
CA VAL A 101 5.71 6.17 6.16
C VAL A 101 6.11 6.71 4.79
N TRP A 102 6.54 5.82 3.92
CA TRP A 102 6.93 6.18 2.57
C TRP A 102 6.32 5.23 1.54
N GLY A 103 6.32 5.62 0.29
CA GLY A 103 5.81 4.81 -0.80
C GLY A 103 6.54 5.10 -2.10
N GLN A 104 6.43 4.16 -3.06
CA GLN A 104 7.09 4.27 -4.35
C GLN A 104 6.17 3.79 -5.48
N PRO A 105 5.09 4.53 -5.77
CA PRO A 105 4.22 4.17 -6.88
C PRO A 105 4.97 4.26 -8.22
N SER A 106 4.60 3.37 -9.16
CA SER A 106 5.06 3.51 -10.55
C SER A 106 4.68 4.89 -11.08
N ILE A 107 5.59 5.54 -11.81
CA ILE A 107 5.30 6.83 -12.47
C ILE A 107 4.16 6.71 -13.48
N TYR A 108 3.89 5.51 -13.99
CA TYR A 108 2.80 5.24 -14.93
C TYR A 108 1.45 5.04 -14.25
N ASN A 109 1.44 4.80 -12.94
CA ASN A 109 0.21 4.68 -12.16
C ASN A 109 -0.18 6.05 -11.59
N LYS A 110 -0.74 6.90 -12.45
CA LYS A 110 -1.09 8.28 -12.08
C LYS A 110 -2.14 8.36 -10.98
N ALA A 111 -3.04 7.39 -10.94
CA ALA A 111 -4.06 7.32 -9.88
C ALA A 111 -3.42 7.10 -8.51
N ALA A 112 -2.44 6.19 -8.41
CA ALA A 112 -1.70 5.95 -7.18
C ALA A 112 -0.86 7.16 -6.77
N VAL A 113 -0.20 7.82 -7.72
CA VAL A 113 0.57 9.04 -7.46
C VAL A 113 -0.33 10.14 -6.90
N CYS A 114 -1.49 10.36 -7.52
CA CYS A 114 -2.47 11.33 -7.04
C CYS A 114 -2.98 10.98 -5.64
N PHE A 115 -3.31 9.72 -5.42
CA PHE A 115 -3.83 9.25 -4.14
C PHE A 115 -2.84 9.45 -3.00
N ILE A 116 -1.57 9.08 -3.21
CA ILE A 116 -0.55 9.19 -2.17
C ILE A 116 -0.29 10.65 -1.78
N ARG A 117 -0.34 11.56 -2.75
CA ARG A 117 -0.28 13.01 -2.47
C ARG A 117 -1.44 13.47 -1.63
N ARG A 118 -2.64 13.01 -1.94
CA ARG A 118 -3.86 13.38 -1.20
C ARG A 118 -3.88 12.79 0.20
N MET A 119 -3.17 11.70 0.44
CA MET A 119 -2.94 11.17 1.79
C MET A 119 -2.07 12.08 2.65
N GLY A 120 -1.34 13.01 2.04
CA GLY A 120 -0.47 13.94 2.74
C GLY A 120 1.02 13.60 2.66
N LEU A 121 1.40 12.62 1.83
CA LEU A 121 2.81 12.34 1.62
C LEU A 121 3.39 13.32 0.59
N ARG A 122 4.64 13.70 0.80
CA ARG A 122 5.36 14.65 -0.05
C ARG A 122 6.30 13.92 -1.00
N ALA A 123 6.36 14.36 -2.25
CA ALA A 123 7.30 13.86 -3.24
C ALA A 123 8.75 14.12 -2.78
N SER A 124 9.62 13.11 -2.88
CA SER A 124 11.00 13.17 -2.42
C SER A 124 12.03 12.69 -3.45
N GLY A 125 11.61 12.44 -4.69
CA GLY A 125 12.51 12.06 -5.77
C GLY A 125 12.00 10.94 -6.64
N TYR A 126 12.87 10.44 -7.52
CA TYR A 126 12.58 9.38 -8.48
C TYR A 126 13.63 8.28 -8.36
N GLY A 127 13.27 7.07 -8.75
CA GLY A 127 14.19 5.95 -8.75
C GLY A 127 13.70 4.82 -9.65
N ASN A 128 14.39 3.69 -9.57
CA ASN A 128 14.04 2.46 -10.26
C ASN A 128 13.95 1.32 -9.25
N ASP A 129 12.80 0.65 -9.25
CA ASP A 129 12.60 -0.57 -8.47
C ASP A 129 12.79 -1.77 -9.40
N PRO A 130 13.49 -2.84 -8.97
CA PRO A 130 13.71 -4.02 -9.82
C PRO A 130 12.44 -4.70 -10.32
N PHE A 131 11.33 -4.56 -9.61
CA PHE A 131 10.05 -5.20 -9.94
C PHE A 131 9.06 -4.22 -10.57
N ILE A 132 8.97 -2.99 -10.05
CA ILE A 132 7.99 -1.99 -10.47
C ILE A 132 8.47 -1.20 -11.68
N GLY A 133 9.80 -1.01 -11.82
CA GLY A 133 10.41 -0.15 -12.81
C GLY A 133 10.57 1.28 -12.28
N GLU A 134 10.35 2.28 -13.14
CA GLU A 134 10.48 3.68 -12.74
C GLU A 134 9.42 4.07 -11.71
N VAL A 135 9.86 4.63 -10.60
CA VAL A 135 9.01 5.02 -9.47
C VAL A 135 9.25 6.46 -9.06
N GLN A 136 8.27 7.03 -8.38
CA GLN A 136 8.43 8.28 -7.66
C GLN A 136 8.32 7.98 -6.16
N TYR A 137 9.22 8.55 -5.36
CA TYR A 137 9.22 8.39 -3.90
C TYR A 137 8.38 9.45 -3.24
N PHE A 138 7.63 9.04 -2.23
CA PHE A 138 6.84 9.92 -1.37
C PHE A 138 7.09 9.54 0.08
N VAL A 139 7.08 10.53 0.96
CA VAL A 139 7.30 10.32 2.40
C VAL A 139 6.38 11.24 3.21
N THR A 140 5.97 10.77 4.38
CA THR A 140 5.19 11.58 5.30
C THR A 140 6.01 12.78 5.78
N GLU A 141 5.32 13.90 5.92
CA GLU A 141 5.87 15.14 6.48
C GLU A 141 5.14 15.43 7.79
N ASN A 142 5.89 15.70 8.84
CA ASN A 142 5.35 15.97 10.18
C ASN A 142 4.40 14.86 10.69
N PHE A 143 4.80 13.61 10.51
CA PHE A 143 4.03 12.43 10.92
C PHE A 143 4.04 12.14 12.45
#